data_03f3866956d5ffe1048269d0535e6a6f
#
_entry.id   03f3866956d5ffe1048269d0535e6a6f
#
_cell.length_a   1.000
_cell.length_b   1.000
_cell.length_c   1.000
_cell.angle_alpha   90.00
_cell.angle_beta   90.00
_cell.angle_gamma   90.00
#
_symmetry.space_group_name_H-M   'P 1'
#
loop_
_entity.id
_entity.type
_entity.pdbx_description
1 polymer ?
#
loop_
_entity_poly.entity_id
_entity_poly.type
_entity_poly.pdbx_seq_one_letter_code
_entity_poly.pdbx_strand_id
1 'polypeptide(L)'
;MSQVTKPIMLDETGKGIVNALNKQNALIEAMARNSIAALPQDLKSIRDIVRDGLAEHIFHIGDQLIIKWKDVETNTEYEVPHDIVHFGNVTLKDGSVVPGMFLQWHYCSPFGVQFDHQENEKATEGTYLSDYFYYQQYTASDGNTRYKLLVAGTDYTVGESIPSGPDLYHSAIKDPTGYIVNYGYNRWSHSAIRQYLNSAAAKNAWWTAQHAGDVAPNELATKAGFLTGYSEEFLSCIRPVKVTTALNTVTDSAVGTSEDTYDTFFLPSLEQIYGNPQAAGVEGEYFEYWKQALGITSPASWHPTIYEAYKTYAINGKTSAQNVRLRSAYRGYSYSAWCQGAGGYLYSDGALGAIRFAPVCVIC
;
A
#
# COMPACT_ATOMS: atom_id res chain seq x y z
N MET A 1 -1.04 64.12 -12.24
CA MET A 1 -2.11 63.27 -12.73
C MET A 1 -1.82 61.85 -12.24
N SER A 2 -2.57 61.35 -11.26
CA SER A 2 -2.42 60.04 -10.71
C SER A 2 -3.11 59.02 -11.68
N GLN A 3 -2.35 58.14 -12.29
CA GLN A 3 -2.93 57.03 -13.05
C GLN A 3 -3.54 56.03 -12.07
N VAL A 4 -4.85 55.97 -12.03
CA VAL A 4 -5.60 54.95 -11.33
C VAL A 4 -5.58 53.70 -12.24
N THR A 5 -4.67 52.79 -11.97
CA THR A 5 -4.71 51.45 -12.57
C THR A 5 -5.88 50.64 -11.95
N LYS A 6 -6.98 50.54 -12.68
CA LYS A 6 -8.05 49.61 -12.31
C LYS A 6 -7.53 48.20 -12.49
N PRO A 7 -7.68 47.32 -11.50
CA PRO A 7 -7.36 45.91 -11.69
C PRO A 7 -8.24 45.34 -12.79
N ILE A 8 -7.64 44.68 -13.79
CA ILE A 8 -8.37 43.95 -14.82
C ILE A 8 -8.96 42.70 -14.16
N MET A 9 -10.28 42.65 -14.02
CA MET A 9 -10.99 41.43 -13.62
C MET A 9 -11.09 40.54 -14.87
N LEU A 10 -10.36 39.44 -14.86
CA LEU A 10 -10.46 38.42 -15.90
C LEU A 10 -11.68 37.55 -15.63
N ASP A 11 -12.45 37.26 -16.67
CA ASP A 11 -13.45 36.21 -16.63
C ASP A 11 -12.79 34.82 -16.54
N GLU A 12 -13.55 33.74 -16.44
CA GLU A 12 -13.03 32.39 -16.32
C GLU A 12 -12.17 31.98 -17.53
N THR A 13 -12.48 32.47 -18.72
CA THR A 13 -11.70 32.28 -19.94
C THR A 13 -10.36 32.98 -19.84
N GLY A 14 -10.37 34.23 -19.43
CA GLY A 14 -9.14 35.02 -19.22
C GLY A 14 -8.23 34.44 -18.14
N LYS A 15 -8.81 33.94 -17.04
CA LYS A 15 -8.06 33.20 -16.02
C LYS A 15 -7.45 31.92 -16.57
N GLY A 16 -8.21 31.17 -17.39
CA GLY A 16 -7.73 29.97 -18.07
C GLY A 16 -6.52 30.26 -18.99
N ILE A 17 -6.58 31.33 -19.77
CA ILE A 17 -5.49 31.75 -20.66
C ILE A 17 -4.24 32.16 -19.85
N VAL A 18 -4.39 32.94 -18.78
CA VAL A 18 -3.29 33.33 -17.91
C VAL A 18 -2.64 32.12 -17.27
N ASN A 19 -3.42 31.18 -16.78
CA ASN A 19 -2.91 29.93 -16.21
C ASN A 19 -2.15 29.09 -17.25
N ALA A 20 -2.68 28.99 -18.48
CA ALA A 20 -1.99 28.30 -19.57
C ALA A 20 -0.66 28.97 -19.94
N LEU A 21 -0.64 30.30 -20.04
CA LEU A 21 0.59 31.05 -20.30
C LEU A 21 1.62 30.92 -19.18
N ASN A 22 1.18 30.95 -17.91
CA ASN A 22 2.07 30.76 -16.78
C ASN A 22 2.68 29.34 -16.78
N LYS A 23 1.87 28.29 -17.09
CA LYS A 23 2.38 26.93 -17.26
C LYS A 23 3.37 26.84 -18.41
N GLN A 24 3.08 27.47 -19.54
CA GLN A 24 3.98 27.47 -20.70
C GLN A 24 5.29 28.20 -20.38
N ASN A 25 5.26 29.31 -19.68
CA ASN A 25 6.47 30.02 -19.27
C ASN A 25 7.30 29.21 -18.28
N ALA A 26 6.65 28.57 -17.29
CA ALA A 26 7.32 27.67 -16.35
C ALA A 26 7.96 26.48 -17.06
N LEU A 27 7.29 25.91 -18.07
CA LEU A 27 7.83 24.85 -18.90
C LEU A 27 9.06 25.32 -19.72
N ILE A 28 9.00 26.49 -20.33
CA ILE A 28 10.12 27.08 -21.06
C ILE A 28 11.31 27.33 -20.14
N GLU A 29 11.06 27.86 -18.93
CA GLU A 29 12.10 28.05 -17.92
C GLU A 29 12.71 26.72 -17.46
N ALA A 30 11.88 25.68 -17.26
CA ALA A 30 12.34 24.34 -16.89
C ALA A 30 13.17 23.70 -18.01
N MET A 31 12.72 23.83 -19.25
CA MET A 31 13.49 23.36 -20.42
C MET A 31 14.81 24.13 -20.60
N ALA A 32 14.82 25.43 -20.37
CA ALA A 32 16.04 26.24 -20.40
C ALA A 32 17.03 25.83 -19.29
N ARG A 33 16.53 25.50 -18.09
CA ARG A 33 17.34 24.96 -17.00
C ARG A 33 17.89 23.57 -17.31
N ASN A 34 17.06 22.69 -17.90
CA ASN A 34 17.47 21.32 -18.26
C ASN A 34 18.46 21.27 -19.40
N SER A 35 18.47 22.28 -20.28
CA SER A 35 19.49 22.36 -21.35
C SER A 35 20.88 22.75 -20.83
N ILE A 36 20.99 23.18 -19.57
CA ILE A 36 22.23 23.75 -19.00
C ILE A 36 22.65 23.07 -17.69
N ALA A 37 21.75 22.40 -16.99
CA ALA A 37 22.02 21.79 -15.67
C ALA A 37 21.41 20.40 -15.56
N ALA A 38 22.01 19.56 -14.70
CA ALA A 38 21.39 18.33 -14.24
C ALA A 38 19.98 18.61 -13.66
N LEU A 39 19.09 17.58 -13.75
CA LEU A 39 17.78 17.63 -13.12
C LEU A 39 17.86 18.21 -11.70
N PRO A 40 16.85 19.01 -11.26
CA PRO A 40 16.86 19.56 -9.91
C PRO A 40 17.03 18.41 -8.91
N GLN A 41 18.01 18.54 -8.03
CA GLN A 41 18.31 17.55 -7.01
C GLN A 41 17.71 17.92 -5.64
N ASP A 42 17.29 19.16 -5.46
CA ASP A 42 16.66 19.57 -4.21
C ASP A 42 15.16 19.23 -4.22
N LEU A 43 14.75 18.60 -3.14
CA LEU A 43 13.39 18.07 -2.97
C LEU A 43 12.31 19.16 -3.01
N LYS A 44 12.63 20.37 -2.58
CA LYS A 44 11.68 21.47 -2.57
C LYS A 44 11.36 21.94 -3.99
N SER A 45 12.38 22.10 -4.83
CA SER A 45 12.17 22.42 -6.25
C SER A 45 11.40 21.32 -6.98
N ILE A 46 11.71 20.06 -6.68
CA ILE A 46 10.96 18.90 -7.23
C ILE A 46 9.48 18.98 -6.83
N ARG A 47 9.19 19.20 -5.54
CA ARG A 47 7.82 19.35 -5.06
C ARG A 47 7.08 20.49 -5.75
N ASP A 48 7.75 21.64 -5.90
CA ASP A 48 7.13 22.81 -6.53
C ASP A 48 6.82 22.55 -8.03
N ILE A 49 7.70 21.82 -8.73
CA ILE A 49 7.45 21.34 -10.10
C ILE A 49 6.24 20.40 -10.16
N VAL A 50 6.14 19.45 -9.21
CA VAL A 50 4.99 18.53 -9.15
C VAL A 50 3.70 19.29 -8.88
N ARG A 51 3.70 20.16 -7.87
CA ARG A 51 2.54 20.98 -7.50
C ARG A 51 2.02 21.82 -8.66
N ASP A 52 2.92 22.33 -9.49
CA ASP A 52 2.58 23.15 -10.64
C ASP A 52 2.14 22.30 -11.85
N GLY A 53 2.10 20.96 -11.73
CA GLY A 53 1.67 20.01 -12.77
C GLY A 53 2.65 19.87 -13.92
N LEU A 54 3.94 20.15 -13.67
CA LEU A 54 4.99 20.12 -14.70
C LEU A 54 5.88 18.87 -14.64
N ALA A 55 5.65 18.00 -13.66
CA ALA A 55 6.55 16.88 -13.38
C ALA A 55 6.74 15.94 -14.61
N GLU A 56 5.66 15.56 -15.29
CA GLU A 56 5.71 14.66 -16.46
C GLU A 56 6.41 15.27 -17.68
N HIS A 57 6.64 16.58 -17.71
CA HIS A 57 7.37 17.27 -18.75
C HIS A 57 8.87 17.40 -18.48
N ILE A 58 9.26 17.15 -17.22
CA ILE A 58 10.65 17.36 -16.75
C ILE A 58 11.30 16.04 -16.38
N PHE A 59 10.54 15.14 -15.76
CA PHE A 59 10.97 13.82 -15.33
C PHE A 59 10.36 12.74 -16.20
N HIS A 60 11.03 11.60 -16.28
CA HIS A 60 10.56 10.44 -17.03
C HIS A 60 10.25 9.28 -16.08
N ILE A 61 9.36 8.42 -16.52
CA ILE A 61 9.12 7.16 -15.84
C ILE A 61 10.43 6.35 -15.81
N GLY A 62 10.81 5.90 -14.61
CA GLY A 62 12.07 5.18 -14.38
C GLY A 62 13.26 6.07 -13.98
N ASP A 63 13.14 7.40 -14.06
CA ASP A 63 14.12 8.27 -13.42
C ASP A 63 14.18 7.99 -11.92
N GLN A 64 15.35 8.16 -11.32
CA GLN A 64 15.59 7.83 -9.92
C GLN A 64 15.92 9.07 -9.09
N LEU A 65 15.26 9.18 -7.95
CA LEU A 65 15.65 10.09 -6.88
C LEU A 65 16.37 9.29 -5.79
N ILE A 66 17.58 9.70 -5.43
CA ILE A 66 18.32 9.07 -4.34
C ILE A 66 17.94 9.78 -3.03
N ILE A 67 17.24 9.08 -2.17
CA ILE A 67 16.76 9.60 -0.89
C ILE A 67 17.36 8.79 0.24
N LYS A 68 17.91 9.49 1.24
CA LYS A 68 18.50 8.83 2.39
C LYS A 68 17.40 8.33 3.33
N TRP A 69 17.53 7.07 3.72
CA TRP A 69 16.74 6.46 4.77
C TRP A 69 17.65 5.80 5.79
N LYS A 70 17.39 6.04 7.04
CA LYS A 70 18.20 5.51 8.15
C LYS A 70 17.40 4.47 8.91
N ASP A 71 17.94 3.25 8.99
CA ASP A 71 17.48 2.29 9.99
C ASP A 71 18.02 2.77 11.35
N VAL A 72 17.13 3.34 12.14
CA VAL A 72 17.52 3.93 13.44
C VAL A 72 17.94 2.90 14.46
N GLU A 73 17.51 1.65 14.32
CA GLU A 73 17.85 0.55 15.24
C GLU A 73 19.29 0.06 15.03
N THR A 74 19.66 -0.09 13.79
CA THR A 74 21.04 -0.49 13.42
C THR A 74 21.98 0.71 13.25
N ASN A 75 21.45 1.92 13.30
CA ASN A 75 22.12 3.18 12.97
C ASN A 75 22.76 3.18 11.57
N THR A 76 22.19 2.40 10.65
CA THR A 76 22.68 2.26 9.28
C THR A 76 21.92 3.22 8.36
N GLU A 77 22.66 4.10 7.66
CA GLU A 77 22.09 4.97 6.63
C GLU A 77 22.19 4.30 5.27
N TYR A 78 21.12 4.35 4.51
CA TYR A 78 21.01 3.83 3.16
C TYR A 78 20.72 4.97 2.18
N GLU A 79 21.42 4.99 1.07
CA GLU A 79 21.04 5.78 -0.09
C GLU A 79 20.08 4.95 -0.93
N VAL A 80 18.78 5.26 -0.79
CA VAL A 80 17.72 4.45 -1.40
C VAL A 80 17.28 5.08 -2.72
N PRO A 81 17.54 4.42 -3.86
CA PRO A 81 16.97 4.85 -5.13
C PRO A 81 15.43 4.67 -5.08
N HIS A 82 14.74 5.71 -5.48
CA HIS A 82 13.30 5.70 -5.67
C HIS A 82 13.01 5.90 -7.14
N ASP A 83 12.37 4.91 -7.76
CA ASP A 83 11.94 5.02 -9.15
C ASP A 83 10.70 5.90 -9.24
N ILE A 84 10.66 6.80 -10.22
CA ILE A 84 9.42 7.45 -10.62
C ILE A 84 8.58 6.41 -11.36
N VAL A 85 7.50 5.96 -10.73
CA VAL A 85 6.70 4.85 -11.26
C VAL A 85 5.42 5.29 -11.95
N HIS A 86 4.93 6.49 -11.64
CA HIS A 86 3.69 7.02 -12.22
C HIS A 86 3.55 8.53 -11.98
N PHE A 87 2.84 9.20 -12.87
CA PHE A 87 2.33 10.56 -12.68
C PHE A 87 0.80 10.49 -12.70
N GLY A 88 0.15 11.21 -11.79
CA GLY A 88 -1.31 11.23 -11.75
C GLY A 88 -1.84 12.13 -10.64
N ASN A 89 -3.13 12.39 -10.66
CA ASN A 89 -3.77 13.16 -9.60
C ASN A 89 -4.02 12.29 -8.37
N VAL A 90 -3.82 12.86 -7.19
CA VAL A 90 -4.09 12.22 -5.91
C VAL A 90 -5.11 13.02 -5.10
N THR A 91 -5.90 12.31 -4.30
CA THR A 91 -6.85 12.93 -3.37
C THR A 91 -6.23 13.01 -1.99
N LEU A 92 -6.23 14.18 -1.39
CA LEU A 92 -5.76 14.41 -0.04
C LEU A 92 -6.89 14.22 0.98
N LYS A 93 -6.54 14.16 2.26
CA LYS A 93 -7.50 13.91 3.34
C LYS A 93 -8.59 14.99 3.46
N ASP A 94 -8.30 16.20 3.03
CA ASP A 94 -9.26 17.32 2.99
C ASP A 94 -10.19 17.31 1.76
N GLY A 95 -10.04 16.26 0.91
CA GLY A 95 -10.80 16.09 -0.33
C GLY A 95 -10.23 16.84 -1.53
N SER A 96 -9.18 17.63 -1.37
CA SER A 96 -8.53 18.29 -2.50
C SER A 96 -7.83 17.28 -3.42
N VAL A 97 -7.88 17.55 -4.73
CA VAL A 97 -7.21 16.76 -5.76
C VAL A 97 -6.05 17.56 -6.30
N VAL A 98 -4.85 17.00 -6.23
CA VAL A 98 -3.61 17.67 -6.61
C VAL A 98 -2.76 16.77 -7.52
N PRO A 99 -1.87 17.34 -8.36
CA PRO A 99 -0.89 16.55 -9.09
C PRO A 99 0.03 15.79 -8.13
N GLY A 100 0.39 14.57 -8.51
CA GLY A 100 1.29 13.71 -7.75
C GLY A 100 2.32 13.01 -8.63
N MET A 101 3.50 12.84 -8.09
CA MET A 101 4.57 12.01 -8.65
C MET A 101 4.83 10.85 -7.70
N PHE A 102 4.56 9.65 -8.17
CA PHE A 102 4.66 8.42 -7.38
C PHE A 102 6.08 7.89 -7.41
N LEU A 103 6.65 7.73 -6.23
CA LEU A 103 8.00 7.20 -6.03
C LEU A 103 7.92 5.85 -5.37
N GLN A 104 8.57 4.84 -5.92
CA GLN A 104 8.69 3.51 -5.34
C GLN A 104 10.15 3.17 -5.05
N TRP A 105 10.43 2.59 -3.89
CA TRP A 105 11.75 2.03 -3.63
C TRP A 105 12.17 1.10 -4.77
N HIS A 106 13.34 1.37 -5.34
CA HIS A 106 13.89 0.53 -6.41
C HIS A 106 14.18 -0.88 -5.91
N TYR A 107 14.78 -0.98 -4.74
CA TYR A 107 15.08 -2.24 -4.08
C TYR A 107 14.13 -2.48 -2.92
N CYS A 108 13.87 -3.74 -2.59
CA CYS A 108 13.07 -4.07 -1.43
C CYS A 108 13.85 -3.80 -0.13
N SER A 109 13.11 -3.75 0.97
CA SER A 109 13.64 -3.52 2.31
C SER A 109 14.75 -4.51 2.69
N PRO A 110 15.75 -4.10 3.50
CA PRO A 110 16.81 -5.00 3.97
C PRO A 110 16.32 -6.08 4.94
N PHE A 111 15.08 -6.00 5.40
CA PHE A 111 14.43 -6.95 6.31
C PHE A 111 12.98 -7.19 5.90
N GLY A 112 12.42 -8.31 6.36
CA GLY A 112 10.99 -8.58 6.24
C GLY A 112 10.22 -7.97 7.40
N VAL A 113 8.93 -7.67 7.15
CA VAL A 113 7.96 -7.23 8.15
C VAL A 113 6.69 -8.05 7.94
N GLN A 114 6.03 -8.41 9.03
CA GLN A 114 4.73 -9.06 8.97
C GLN A 114 3.70 -8.07 8.41
N PHE A 115 2.83 -8.54 7.54
CA PHE A 115 1.69 -7.75 7.12
C PHE A 115 0.79 -7.48 8.32
N ASP A 116 0.51 -8.56 9.05
CA ASP A 116 -0.21 -8.53 10.29
C ASP A 116 0.20 -9.73 11.15
N HIS A 117 0.07 -9.63 12.48
CA HIS A 117 0.49 -10.70 13.37
C HIS A 117 -0.63 -11.73 13.56
N GLN A 118 -0.27 -12.85 14.16
CA GLN A 118 -1.22 -13.88 14.55
C GLN A 118 -2.26 -13.31 15.54
N GLU A 119 -3.52 -13.59 15.26
CA GLU A 119 -4.60 -13.25 16.15
C GLU A 119 -4.68 -14.23 17.32
N ASN A 120 -4.95 -13.73 18.53
CA ASN A 120 -5.03 -14.55 19.75
C ASN A 120 -6.44 -14.58 20.36
N GLU A 121 -7.44 -14.29 19.59
CA GLU A 121 -8.81 -14.33 20.09
C GLU A 121 -9.35 -15.74 20.14
N LYS A 122 -9.98 -16.10 21.23
CA LYS A 122 -10.68 -17.37 21.40
C LYS A 122 -12.15 -17.25 21.08
N ALA A 123 -12.69 -18.27 20.43
CA ALA A 123 -14.11 -18.36 20.19
C ALA A 123 -14.91 -18.43 21.50
N THR A 124 -15.94 -17.63 21.62
CA THR A 124 -16.92 -17.69 22.69
C THR A 124 -18.31 -17.81 22.09
N GLU A 125 -19.10 -18.78 22.54
CA GLU A 125 -20.42 -19.06 21.99
C GLU A 125 -21.29 -17.80 21.98
N GLY A 126 -21.94 -17.54 20.85
CA GLY A 126 -22.85 -16.40 20.67
C GLY A 126 -22.16 -15.02 20.61
N THR A 127 -20.83 -14.99 20.48
CA THR A 127 -20.05 -13.75 20.47
C THR A 127 -19.31 -13.57 19.16
N TYR A 128 -19.21 -12.36 18.66
CA TYR A 128 -18.24 -11.98 17.65
C TYR A 128 -16.84 -12.08 18.24
N LEU A 129 -15.96 -12.73 17.52
CA LEU A 129 -14.60 -13.01 17.96
C LEU A 129 -13.57 -12.07 17.36
N SER A 130 -13.92 -10.97 17.04
CA SER A 130 -13.35 -9.87 16.30
C SER A 130 -14.39 -9.42 15.27
N ASP A 131 -14.05 -8.50 14.41
CA ASP A 131 -14.87 -8.12 13.25
C ASP A 131 -15.01 -9.26 12.22
N TYR A 132 -14.42 -10.43 12.50
CA TYR A 132 -14.27 -11.50 11.52
C TYR A 132 -15.19 -12.69 11.72
N PHE A 133 -15.27 -13.18 12.95
CA PHE A 133 -15.94 -14.45 13.23
C PHE A 133 -16.96 -14.35 14.37
N TYR A 134 -18.00 -15.11 14.17
CA TYR A 134 -19.00 -15.42 15.17
C TYR A 134 -19.26 -16.91 15.13
N TYR A 135 -19.44 -17.57 16.28
CA TYR A 135 -19.84 -18.96 16.29
C TYR A 135 -21.02 -19.22 17.22
N GLN A 136 -21.72 -20.31 16.97
CA GLN A 136 -22.80 -20.81 17.80
C GLN A 136 -22.62 -22.31 18.03
N GLN A 137 -22.64 -22.71 19.29
CA GLN A 137 -22.68 -24.12 19.67
C GLN A 137 -24.10 -24.66 19.47
N TYR A 138 -24.22 -25.89 18.94
CA TYR A 138 -25.50 -26.58 18.82
C TYR A 138 -25.30 -28.10 18.97
N THR A 139 -26.41 -28.84 19.27
CA THR A 139 -26.40 -30.29 19.29
C THR A 139 -26.92 -30.77 17.94
N ALA A 140 -26.09 -31.54 17.21
CA ALA A 140 -26.46 -32.11 15.93
C ALA A 140 -27.45 -33.25 16.09
N SER A 141 -28.07 -33.70 14.99
CA SER A 141 -29.06 -34.79 14.98
C SER A 141 -28.50 -36.14 15.43
N ASP A 142 -27.19 -36.31 15.39
CA ASP A 142 -26.47 -37.48 15.90
C ASP A 142 -26.15 -37.43 17.41
N GLY A 143 -26.63 -36.37 18.10
CA GLY A 143 -26.42 -36.14 19.52
C GLY A 143 -25.07 -35.53 19.89
N ASN A 144 -24.21 -35.25 18.92
CA ASN A 144 -22.90 -34.64 19.16
C ASN A 144 -23.00 -33.14 19.21
N THR A 145 -22.18 -32.52 20.08
CA THR A 145 -22.01 -31.06 20.13
C THR A 145 -21.16 -30.63 18.94
N ARG A 146 -21.68 -29.69 18.19
CA ARG A 146 -20.98 -29.07 17.05
C ARG A 146 -21.06 -27.55 17.14
N TYR A 147 -20.26 -26.90 16.31
CA TYR A 147 -20.19 -25.44 16.27
C TYR A 147 -20.48 -24.95 14.86
N LYS A 148 -21.39 -24.01 14.77
CA LYS A 148 -21.75 -23.31 13.54
C LYS A 148 -21.01 -21.98 13.52
N LEU A 149 -20.16 -21.79 12.53
CA LEU A 149 -19.40 -20.57 12.36
C LEU A 149 -20.16 -19.61 11.44
N LEU A 150 -20.34 -18.39 11.87
CA LEU A 150 -20.98 -17.32 11.11
C LEU A 150 -19.89 -16.34 10.68
N VAL A 151 -19.76 -16.14 9.36
CA VAL A 151 -18.80 -15.21 8.78
C VAL A 151 -19.56 -14.29 7.88
N ALA A 152 -19.59 -13.01 8.19
CA ALA A 152 -20.20 -11.98 7.36
C ALA A 152 -21.59 -12.40 6.82
N GLY A 153 -22.40 -13.06 7.64
CA GLY A 153 -23.72 -13.56 7.27
C GLY A 153 -23.76 -14.93 6.58
N THR A 154 -22.62 -15.59 6.43
CA THR A 154 -22.54 -16.96 5.87
C THR A 154 -22.37 -17.99 6.99
N ASP A 155 -23.16 -19.04 6.94
CA ASP A 155 -23.12 -20.13 7.92
C ASP A 155 -22.12 -21.22 7.51
N TYR A 156 -21.20 -21.55 8.41
CA TYR A 156 -20.30 -22.69 8.26
C TYR A 156 -20.40 -23.61 9.48
N THR A 157 -20.36 -24.90 9.24
CA THR A 157 -20.36 -25.91 10.29
C THR A 157 -18.95 -26.50 10.42
N VAL A 158 -18.34 -26.33 11.58
CA VAL A 158 -17.00 -26.84 11.87
C VAL A 158 -17.05 -28.35 12.02
N GLY A 159 -16.17 -29.08 11.33
CA GLY A 159 -16.08 -30.54 11.35
C GLY A 159 -16.85 -31.25 10.24
N GLU A 160 -17.68 -30.56 9.48
CA GLU A 160 -18.22 -31.03 8.20
C GLU A 160 -17.38 -30.46 7.06
N SER A 161 -17.44 -31.09 5.88
CA SER A 161 -16.72 -30.55 4.72
C SER A 161 -17.20 -29.12 4.42
N ILE A 162 -16.35 -28.16 4.69
CA ILE A 162 -16.61 -26.76 4.33
C ILE A 162 -16.62 -26.72 2.79
N PRO A 163 -17.64 -26.17 2.16
CA PRO A 163 -17.68 -26.07 0.71
C PRO A 163 -16.41 -25.41 0.19
N SER A 164 -15.88 -25.90 -0.92
CA SER A 164 -14.82 -25.22 -1.66
C SER A 164 -15.30 -23.82 -2.02
N GLY A 165 -14.83 -22.84 -1.33
CA GLY A 165 -15.28 -21.44 -1.41
C GLY A 165 -14.40 -20.59 -0.54
N PRO A 166 -14.91 -19.54 0.05
CA PRO A 166 -14.11 -18.67 0.90
C PRO A 166 -13.44 -19.52 1.96
N ASP A 167 -12.14 -19.68 1.84
CA ASP A 167 -11.36 -20.55 2.67
C ASP A 167 -11.11 -19.87 3.99
N LEU A 168 -12.05 -20.06 4.89
CA LEU A 168 -11.78 -19.93 6.29
C LEU A 168 -10.72 -20.96 6.57
N TYR A 169 -9.53 -20.54 6.87
CA TYR A 169 -8.43 -21.43 7.07
C TYR A 169 -8.79 -22.54 8.07
N HIS A 170 -9.06 -23.72 7.56
CA HIS A 170 -9.63 -24.84 8.29
C HIS A 170 -8.84 -25.22 9.54
N SER A 171 -7.52 -25.09 9.52
CA SER A 171 -6.68 -25.40 10.66
C SER A 171 -6.81 -24.40 11.80
N ALA A 172 -7.22 -23.17 11.53
CA ALA A 172 -7.47 -22.15 12.55
C ALA A 172 -8.79 -22.40 13.31
N ILE A 173 -9.69 -23.23 12.77
CA ILE A 173 -11.06 -23.40 13.25
C ILE A 173 -11.33 -24.86 13.70
N LYS A 174 -10.34 -25.68 13.84
CA LYS A 174 -10.51 -27.08 14.30
C LYS A 174 -11.16 -27.17 15.66
N ASP A 175 -10.89 -26.20 16.50
CA ASP A 175 -11.48 -26.07 17.81
C ASP A 175 -12.00 -24.64 17.96
N PRO A 176 -13.32 -24.41 17.95
CA PRO A 176 -13.88 -23.07 18.12
C PRO A 176 -13.60 -22.45 19.49
N THR A 177 -13.09 -23.21 20.45
CA THR A 177 -12.55 -22.68 21.70
C THR A 177 -11.08 -22.31 21.60
N GLY A 178 -10.43 -22.58 20.45
CA GLY A 178 -9.06 -22.22 20.13
C GLY A 178 -8.93 -20.86 19.49
N TYR A 179 -7.78 -20.63 18.88
CA TYR A 179 -7.50 -19.39 18.14
C TYR A 179 -8.16 -19.42 16.75
N ILE A 180 -8.65 -18.28 16.30
CA ILE A 180 -9.46 -18.18 15.10
C ILE A 180 -8.67 -17.79 13.89
N VAL A 181 -7.68 -16.90 14.00
CA VAL A 181 -6.84 -16.43 12.93
C VAL A 181 -5.37 -16.64 13.26
N ASN A 182 -4.84 -17.82 12.89
CA ASN A 182 -3.45 -18.17 13.19
C ASN A 182 -2.41 -17.54 12.25
N TYR A 183 -2.84 -16.86 11.17
CA TYR A 183 -1.95 -16.40 10.10
C TYR A 183 -2.00 -14.91 9.86
N GLY A 184 -2.57 -14.16 10.82
CA GLY A 184 -2.79 -12.73 10.69
C GLY A 184 -3.99 -12.41 9.80
N TYR A 185 -4.23 -11.12 9.58
CA TYR A 185 -5.35 -10.60 8.81
C TYR A 185 -4.89 -9.80 7.60
N ASN A 186 -5.55 -9.97 6.47
CA ASN A 186 -5.07 -9.39 5.22
C ASN A 186 -5.70 -8.04 4.84
N ARG A 187 -6.43 -7.41 5.76
CA ARG A 187 -7.06 -6.12 5.55
C ARG A 187 -6.04 -4.99 5.70
N TRP A 188 -5.85 -4.20 4.64
CA TRP A 188 -4.82 -3.15 4.63
C TRP A 188 -5.00 -2.11 5.73
N SER A 189 -6.23 -1.61 5.95
CA SER A 189 -6.51 -0.58 6.96
C SER A 189 -6.17 -1.02 8.38
N HIS A 190 -6.25 -2.31 8.67
CA HIS A 190 -5.99 -2.91 9.98
C HIS A 190 -4.54 -3.40 10.12
N SER A 191 -3.80 -3.54 9.03
CA SER A 191 -2.51 -4.22 9.03
C SER A 191 -1.43 -3.51 9.85
N ALA A 192 -0.61 -4.29 10.51
CA ALA A 192 0.53 -3.81 11.27
C ALA A 192 1.58 -3.12 10.37
N ILE A 193 1.82 -3.65 9.15
CA ILE A 193 2.77 -3.03 8.22
C ILE A 193 2.32 -1.62 7.80
N ARG A 194 1.01 -1.37 7.62
CA ARG A 194 0.52 -0.03 7.31
C ARG A 194 0.80 0.93 8.45
N GLN A 195 0.54 0.51 9.70
CA GLN A 195 0.83 1.33 10.87
C GLN A 195 2.33 1.64 10.97
N TYR A 196 3.18 0.64 10.75
CA TYR A 196 4.62 0.80 10.72
C TYR A 196 5.07 1.82 9.66
N LEU A 197 4.61 1.68 8.42
CA LEU A 197 4.98 2.55 7.29
C LEU A 197 4.55 4.01 7.47
N ASN A 198 3.51 4.26 8.26
CA ASN A 198 2.92 5.59 8.44
C ASN A 198 3.20 6.21 9.81
N SER A 199 4.16 5.69 10.56
CA SER A 199 4.47 6.17 11.90
C SER A 199 5.88 6.76 12.00
N ALA A 200 5.98 7.88 12.74
CA ALA A 200 7.23 8.47 13.21
C ALA A 200 7.48 8.19 14.72
N ALA A 201 6.73 7.27 15.31
CA ALA A 201 6.85 6.95 16.73
C ALA A 201 8.08 6.07 17.03
N ALA A 202 8.57 6.14 18.26
CA ALA A 202 9.61 5.25 18.75
C ALA A 202 9.14 3.79 18.76
N LYS A 203 10.07 2.85 18.92
CA LYS A 203 9.75 1.44 19.14
C LYS A 203 8.83 1.29 20.36
N ASN A 204 7.97 0.30 20.33
CA ASN A 204 6.87 0.05 21.27
C ASN A 204 5.74 1.11 21.25
N ALA A 205 5.71 2.03 20.27
CA ALA A 205 4.74 3.11 20.27
C ALA A 205 4.05 3.37 18.91
N TRP A 206 4.39 2.63 17.86
CA TRP A 206 3.82 2.88 16.53
C TRP A 206 2.59 2.01 16.19
N TRP A 207 2.34 0.97 16.97
CA TRP A 207 1.22 0.06 16.74
C TRP A 207 0.14 0.21 17.81
N THR A 208 -1.12 0.05 17.38
CA THR A 208 -2.30 -0.06 18.25
C THR A 208 -3.21 -1.14 17.71
N ALA A 209 -3.83 -1.92 18.60
CA ALA A 209 -4.81 -2.92 18.20
C ALA A 209 -5.95 -2.27 17.42
N GLN A 210 -6.31 -2.87 16.31
CA GLN A 210 -7.41 -2.41 15.45
C GLN A 210 -8.72 -3.10 15.77
N HIS A 211 -8.68 -4.22 16.47
CA HIS A 211 -9.83 -4.99 16.97
C HIS A 211 -9.43 -5.80 18.22
N ALA A 212 -10.38 -6.49 18.84
CA ALA A 212 -10.20 -7.12 20.16
C ALA A 212 -9.16 -8.26 20.16
N GLY A 213 -9.08 -9.03 19.06
CA GLY A 213 -8.15 -10.17 18.95
C GLY A 213 -6.77 -9.81 18.45
N ASP A 214 -6.53 -8.55 18.16
CA ASP A 214 -5.31 -8.09 17.50
C ASP A 214 -4.09 -8.18 18.43
N VAL A 215 -2.98 -8.67 17.92
CA VAL A 215 -1.75 -8.91 18.67
C VAL A 215 -0.61 -8.09 18.08
N ALA A 216 0.19 -7.50 18.95
CA ALA A 216 1.31 -6.68 18.54
C ALA A 216 2.32 -7.48 17.72
N PRO A 217 2.75 -6.97 16.54
CA PRO A 217 3.76 -7.65 15.73
C PRO A 217 5.12 -7.66 16.44
N ASN A 218 5.93 -8.66 16.14
CA ASN A 218 7.26 -8.80 16.76
C ASN A 218 8.15 -7.59 16.50
N GLU A 219 7.97 -6.95 15.36
CA GLU A 219 8.72 -5.77 14.93
C GLU A 219 8.46 -4.54 15.81
N LEU A 220 7.33 -4.48 16.51
CA LEU A 220 6.99 -3.38 17.40
C LEU A 220 8.06 -3.16 18.47
N ALA A 221 8.56 -4.24 19.06
CA ALA A 221 9.57 -4.18 20.11
C ALA A 221 10.99 -3.88 19.60
N THR A 222 11.23 -4.10 18.31
CA THR A 222 12.58 -4.05 17.72
C THR A 222 12.80 -2.89 16.76
N LYS A 223 11.72 -2.25 16.28
CA LYS A 223 11.79 -1.17 15.29
C LYS A 223 11.04 0.07 15.76
N ALA A 224 11.59 1.24 15.43
CA ALA A 224 10.83 2.49 15.42
C ALA A 224 9.99 2.58 14.15
N GLY A 225 8.98 3.44 14.14
CA GLY A 225 8.15 3.66 12.95
C GLY A 225 8.98 4.09 11.74
N PHE A 226 8.56 3.69 10.56
CA PHE A 226 9.32 3.81 9.31
C PHE A 226 9.71 5.25 8.95
N LEU A 227 8.84 6.22 9.26
CA LEU A 227 9.08 7.64 8.98
C LEU A 227 10.24 8.22 9.79
N THR A 228 10.60 7.62 10.92
CA THR A 228 11.75 8.07 11.72
C THR A 228 13.09 8.00 10.97
N GLY A 229 13.14 7.20 9.91
CA GLY A 229 14.34 7.05 9.09
C GLY A 229 14.54 8.15 8.06
N TYR A 230 13.55 9.01 7.83
CA TYR A 230 13.61 10.07 6.83
C TYR A 230 13.90 11.45 7.43
N SER A 231 14.46 12.33 6.61
CA SER A 231 14.63 13.73 6.97
C SER A 231 13.28 14.47 6.96
N GLU A 232 13.17 15.50 7.81
CA GLU A 232 12.00 16.40 7.81
C GLU A 232 11.80 17.08 6.45
N GLU A 233 12.88 17.40 5.75
CA GLU A 233 12.82 17.98 4.40
C GLU A 233 12.07 17.04 3.45
N PHE A 234 12.44 15.77 3.38
CA PHE A 234 11.74 14.81 2.52
C PHE A 234 10.30 14.60 2.95
N LEU A 235 10.05 14.41 4.24
CA LEU A 235 8.70 14.24 4.77
C LEU A 235 7.79 15.45 4.50
N SER A 236 8.37 16.65 4.37
CA SER A 236 7.61 17.85 3.99
C SER A 236 7.21 17.90 2.52
N CYS A 237 7.81 17.06 1.68
CA CYS A 237 7.52 16.99 0.24
C CYS A 237 6.49 15.92 -0.11
N ILE A 238 6.23 14.99 0.79
CA ILE A 238 5.23 13.93 0.63
C ILE A 238 4.05 14.16 1.56
N ARG A 239 2.87 13.70 1.15
CA ARG A 239 1.65 13.88 1.93
C ARG A 239 0.86 12.57 1.98
N PRO A 240 0.07 12.36 3.05
CA PRO A 240 -0.90 11.26 3.06
C PRO A 240 -1.90 11.43 1.92
N VAL A 241 -1.95 10.46 1.03
CA VAL A 241 -2.86 10.42 -0.10
C VAL A 241 -3.87 9.29 0.07
N LYS A 242 -5.02 9.44 -0.57
CA LYS A 242 -6.05 8.39 -0.60
C LYS A 242 -5.50 7.15 -1.29
N VAL A 243 -5.62 6.02 -0.60
CA VAL A 243 -5.24 4.69 -1.08
C VAL A 243 -6.44 3.78 -0.96
N THR A 244 -6.96 3.32 -2.08
CA THR A 244 -8.09 2.38 -2.12
C THR A 244 -7.56 0.96 -2.19
N THR A 245 -8.09 0.05 -1.36
CA THR A 245 -7.69 -1.36 -1.31
C THR A 245 -8.90 -2.26 -1.34
N ALA A 246 -8.85 -3.31 -2.15
CA ALA A 246 -9.91 -4.31 -2.24
C ALA A 246 -9.95 -5.15 -0.96
N LEU A 247 -11.16 -5.43 -0.48
CA LEU A 247 -11.42 -6.24 0.69
C LEU A 247 -11.54 -7.72 0.32
N ASN A 248 -11.22 -8.61 1.26
CA ASN A 248 -11.50 -10.02 1.08
C ASN A 248 -13.02 -10.28 1.13
N THR A 249 -13.45 -11.37 0.50
CA THR A 249 -14.87 -11.74 0.42
C THR A 249 -15.31 -12.70 1.53
N VAL A 250 -14.37 -13.10 2.39
CA VAL A 250 -14.60 -14.09 3.44
C VAL A 250 -15.14 -13.42 4.70
N THR A 251 -14.42 -12.43 5.21
CA THR A 251 -14.77 -11.76 6.48
C THR A 251 -15.24 -10.33 6.30
N ASP A 252 -14.89 -9.69 5.18
CA ASP A 252 -15.14 -8.26 4.96
C ASP A 252 -16.30 -7.96 4.01
N SER A 253 -16.96 -8.98 3.49
CA SER A 253 -18.05 -8.80 2.51
C SER A 253 -19.18 -7.90 3.01
N ALA A 254 -19.42 -7.84 4.32
CA ALA A 254 -20.41 -6.95 4.92
C ALA A 254 -19.95 -5.48 4.96
N VAL A 255 -18.65 -5.21 4.89
CA VAL A 255 -18.10 -3.86 4.84
C VAL A 255 -18.18 -3.26 3.44
N GLY A 256 -17.96 -4.09 2.42
CA GLY A 256 -17.99 -3.68 1.02
C GLY A 256 -17.01 -4.45 0.14
N THR A 257 -16.72 -3.89 -1.03
CA THR A 257 -15.74 -4.47 -1.96
C THR A 257 -14.35 -3.88 -1.82
N SER A 258 -14.26 -2.67 -1.28
CA SER A 258 -13.03 -1.93 -1.08
C SER A 258 -13.18 -0.93 0.05
N GLU A 259 -12.07 -0.40 0.52
CA GLU A 259 -12.01 0.68 1.49
C GLU A 259 -10.92 1.70 1.14
N ASP A 260 -11.05 2.90 1.68
CA ASP A 260 -10.09 3.99 1.51
C ASP A 260 -9.30 4.23 2.79
N THR A 261 -8.00 4.38 2.64
CA THR A 261 -7.10 4.89 3.69
C THR A 261 -6.38 6.14 3.20
N TYR A 262 -5.73 6.86 4.12
CA TYR A 262 -4.84 7.98 3.76
C TYR A 262 -3.47 7.65 4.31
N ASP A 263 -2.51 7.46 3.39
CA ASP A 263 -1.21 6.92 3.72
C ASP A 263 -0.09 7.78 3.13
N THR A 264 0.94 8.04 3.92
CA THR A 264 2.18 8.71 3.48
C THR A 264 3.05 7.74 2.70
N PHE A 265 3.16 6.50 3.21
CA PHE A 265 3.74 5.37 2.52
C PHE A 265 2.75 4.22 2.47
N PHE A 266 2.69 3.56 1.33
CA PHE A 266 1.86 2.39 1.13
C PHE A 266 2.57 1.33 0.29
N LEU A 267 2.13 0.09 0.38
CA LEU A 267 2.56 -0.95 -0.55
C LEU A 267 1.80 -0.79 -1.88
N PRO A 268 2.43 -1.04 -3.02
CA PRO A 268 1.68 -1.06 -4.27
C PRO A 268 0.64 -2.18 -4.25
N SER A 269 -0.44 -2.00 -5.02
CA SER A 269 -1.45 -3.04 -5.22
C SER A 269 -1.08 -3.98 -6.35
N LEU A 270 -1.81 -5.10 -6.42
CA LEU A 270 -1.77 -6.01 -7.55
C LEU A 270 -2.10 -5.28 -8.87
N GLU A 271 -3.09 -4.40 -8.85
CA GLU A 271 -3.48 -3.61 -10.01
C GLU A 271 -2.38 -2.64 -10.45
N GLN A 272 -1.74 -1.96 -9.50
CA GLN A 272 -0.66 -1.01 -9.78
C GLN A 272 0.59 -1.67 -10.37
N ILE A 273 0.89 -2.92 -10.00
CA ILE A 273 2.07 -3.64 -10.48
C ILE A 273 1.79 -4.47 -11.75
N TYR A 274 0.65 -5.13 -11.81
CA TYR A 274 0.35 -6.11 -12.87
C TYR A 274 -0.83 -5.72 -13.76
N GLY A 275 -1.50 -4.60 -13.48
CA GLY A 275 -2.71 -4.22 -14.21
C GLY A 275 -3.84 -5.24 -14.05
N ASN A 276 -3.83 -6.01 -12.97
CA ASN A 276 -4.81 -7.06 -12.71
C ASN A 276 -5.77 -6.65 -11.59
N PRO A 277 -6.91 -6.06 -11.91
CA PRO A 277 -7.89 -5.65 -10.90
C PRO A 277 -8.58 -6.87 -10.30
N GLN A 278 -8.46 -7.07 -9.00
CA GLN A 278 -9.22 -8.09 -8.28
C GLN A 278 -10.70 -7.69 -8.13
N ALA A 279 -10.98 -6.41 -8.13
CA ALA A 279 -12.33 -5.84 -7.98
C ALA A 279 -12.45 -4.61 -8.88
N ALA A 280 -12.64 -4.82 -10.18
CA ALA A 280 -13.08 -3.84 -11.17
C ALA A 280 -12.43 -2.44 -11.05
N GLY A 281 -11.10 -2.35 -11.02
CA GLY A 281 -10.38 -1.08 -11.06
C GLY A 281 -10.43 -0.26 -9.78
N VAL A 282 -10.56 -0.89 -8.60
CA VAL A 282 -10.68 -0.17 -7.32
C VAL A 282 -9.36 0.08 -6.60
N GLU A 283 -8.27 -0.60 -6.96
CA GLU A 283 -7.01 -0.51 -6.21
C GLU A 283 -6.00 0.50 -6.78
N GLY A 284 -6.41 1.34 -7.71
CA GLY A 284 -5.60 2.37 -8.33
C GLY A 284 -5.27 2.09 -9.79
N GLU A 285 -4.55 3.00 -10.41
CA GLU A 285 -4.15 2.88 -11.81
C GLU A 285 -2.90 1.99 -11.96
N TYR A 286 -2.83 1.24 -13.07
CA TYR A 286 -1.65 0.48 -13.44
C TYR A 286 -0.47 1.43 -13.64
N PHE A 287 0.58 1.32 -12.85
CA PHE A 287 1.74 2.19 -12.93
C PHE A 287 2.48 2.05 -14.26
N GLU A 288 2.77 3.17 -14.89
CA GLU A 288 3.40 3.20 -16.20
C GLU A 288 4.79 2.53 -16.20
N TYR A 289 5.55 2.66 -15.11
CA TYR A 289 6.81 1.94 -14.93
C TYR A 289 6.65 0.43 -15.09
N TRP A 290 5.65 -0.15 -14.46
CA TRP A 290 5.42 -1.59 -14.51
C TRP A 290 4.82 -2.04 -15.84
N LYS A 291 4.01 -1.21 -16.49
CA LYS A 291 3.58 -1.45 -17.87
C LYS A 291 4.77 -1.59 -18.82
N GLN A 292 5.74 -0.69 -18.71
CA GLN A 292 6.93 -0.70 -19.55
C GLN A 292 7.84 -1.88 -19.21
N ALA A 293 8.09 -2.13 -17.91
CA ALA A 293 8.92 -3.25 -17.46
C ALA A 293 8.36 -4.62 -17.85
N LEU A 294 7.04 -4.76 -17.81
CA LEU A 294 6.35 -6.00 -18.15
C LEU A 294 6.02 -6.16 -19.64
N GLY A 295 6.17 -5.09 -20.43
CA GLY A 295 5.73 -5.05 -21.82
C GLY A 295 4.22 -5.22 -22.00
N ILE A 296 3.42 -5.00 -20.95
CA ILE A 296 1.97 -5.15 -20.96
C ILE A 296 1.35 -3.77 -21.14
N THR A 297 0.54 -3.59 -22.17
CA THR A 297 -0.10 -2.31 -22.52
C THR A 297 -1.55 -2.21 -22.05
N SER A 298 -2.12 -3.28 -21.50
CA SER A 298 -3.49 -3.31 -20.96
C SER A 298 -3.56 -4.19 -19.72
N PRO A 299 -4.51 -3.96 -18.81
CA PRO A 299 -4.73 -4.83 -17.67
C PRO A 299 -4.84 -6.28 -18.13
N ALA A 300 -3.91 -7.12 -17.73
CA ALA A 300 -3.93 -8.53 -18.04
C ALA A 300 -4.82 -9.26 -17.04
N SER A 301 -5.64 -10.19 -17.51
CA SER A 301 -6.14 -11.25 -16.67
C SER A 301 -4.93 -11.95 -16.05
N TRP A 302 -5.00 -12.27 -14.77
CA TRP A 302 -4.04 -13.02 -13.97
C TRP A 302 -2.97 -13.75 -14.80
N HIS A 303 -1.69 -13.40 -14.61
CA HIS A 303 -0.58 -14.11 -15.23
C HIS A 303 0.62 -14.29 -14.31
N PRO A 304 1.02 -15.54 -14.04
CA PRO A 304 2.04 -15.87 -13.07
C PRO A 304 3.49 -15.75 -13.55
N THR A 305 3.76 -15.53 -14.83
CA THR A 305 5.12 -15.70 -15.38
C THR A 305 5.69 -14.42 -15.97
N ILE A 306 5.92 -13.43 -15.12
CA ILE A 306 6.59 -12.20 -15.57
C ILE A 306 7.86 -12.04 -14.76
N TYR A 307 8.94 -12.62 -15.26
CA TYR A 307 10.23 -12.72 -14.58
C TYR A 307 10.94 -11.38 -14.32
N GLU A 308 10.53 -10.33 -15.00
CA GLU A 308 11.18 -9.01 -14.91
C GLU A 308 10.52 -8.10 -13.87
N ALA A 309 9.37 -8.50 -13.32
CA ALA A 309 8.57 -7.67 -12.43
C ALA A 309 8.98 -7.73 -10.95
N TYR A 310 10.03 -8.40 -10.60
CA TYR A 310 10.47 -8.49 -9.22
C TYR A 310 11.56 -7.45 -8.89
N LYS A 311 11.53 -6.96 -7.69
CA LYS A 311 12.59 -6.12 -7.14
C LYS A 311 13.72 -6.98 -6.59
N THR A 312 14.95 -6.56 -6.83
CA THR A 312 16.13 -7.19 -6.22
C THR A 312 16.56 -6.41 -4.99
N TYR A 313 17.01 -7.15 -4.00
CA TYR A 313 17.62 -6.55 -2.82
C TYR A 313 19.09 -6.24 -3.14
N ALA A 314 19.42 -4.97 -3.30
CA ALA A 314 20.78 -4.51 -3.60
C ALA A 314 21.33 -3.51 -2.60
N ILE A 315 20.62 -3.22 -1.53
CA ILE A 315 21.10 -2.34 -0.46
C ILE A 315 22.37 -2.96 0.14
N ASN A 316 23.39 -2.15 0.36
CA ASN A 316 24.75 -2.55 0.78
C ASN A 316 25.49 -3.46 -0.21
N GLY A 317 25.23 -3.31 -1.50
CA GLY A 317 25.92 -4.05 -2.55
C GLY A 317 25.51 -5.51 -2.71
N LYS A 318 24.46 -5.94 -2.02
CA LYS A 318 23.85 -7.26 -2.22
C LYS A 318 22.78 -7.18 -3.30
N THR A 319 22.88 -8.05 -4.28
CA THR A 319 21.89 -8.21 -5.32
C THR A 319 21.36 -9.62 -5.28
N SER A 320 20.14 -9.80 -4.81
CA SER A 320 19.43 -11.08 -4.87
C SER A 320 17.94 -10.83 -4.95
N ALA A 321 17.25 -11.56 -5.80
CA ALA A 321 15.81 -11.49 -5.90
C ALA A 321 15.14 -11.89 -4.57
N GLN A 322 14.13 -11.16 -4.18
CA GLN A 322 13.37 -11.39 -2.95
C GLN A 322 11.88 -11.38 -3.25
N ASN A 323 11.12 -12.01 -2.38
CA ASN A 323 9.69 -11.85 -2.37
C ASN A 323 9.32 -10.48 -1.80
N VAL A 324 8.40 -9.79 -2.45
CA VAL A 324 7.99 -8.42 -2.08
C VAL A 324 6.49 -8.39 -1.86
N ARG A 325 6.07 -7.93 -0.68
CA ARG A 325 4.68 -7.83 -0.27
C ARG A 325 3.94 -6.74 -1.03
N LEU A 326 2.71 -7.02 -1.46
CA LEU A 326 1.73 -6.06 -1.96
C LEU A 326 0.67 -5.79 -0.89
N ARG A 327 -0.10 -4.69 -1.02
CA ARG A 327 -1.20 -4.41 -0.08
C ARG A 327 -2.47 -5.19 -0.38
N SER A 328 -2.62 -5.69 -1.60
CA SER A 328 -3.83 -6.36 -2.05
C SER A 328 -4.09 -7.65 -1.30
N ALA A 329 -5.27 -7.77 -0.70
CA ALA A 329 -5.73 -9.02 -0.13
C ALA A 329 -5.88 -10.09 -1.22
N TYR A 330 -5.54 -11.34 -0.93
CA TYR A 330 -6.04 -12.46 -1.71
C TYR A 330 -7.50 -12.69 -1.33
N ARG A 331 -8.43 -12.22 -2.15
CA ARG A 331 -9.82 -12.03 -1.74
C ARG A 331 -10.56 -13.28 -1.29
N GLY A 332 -10.14 -14.46 -1.71
CA GLY A 332 -10.71 -15.73 -1.27
C GLY A 332 -10.26 -16.20 0.13
N TYR A 333 -9.37 -15.46 0.79
CA TYR A 333 -8.83 -15.79 2.12
C TYR A 333 -8.84 -14.56 3.00
N SER A 334 -9.02 -14.73 4.30
CA SER A 334 -8.95 -13.63 5.27
C SER A 334 -7.54 -13.33 5.75
N TYR A 335 -6.59 -14.22 5.48
CA TYR A 335 -5.24 -14.20 6.06
C TYR A 335 -4.11 -14.08 5.03
N SER A 336 -4.39 -14.07 3.75
CA SER A 336 -3.36 -14.09 2.72
C SER A 336 -3.38 -12.81 1.89
N ALA A 337 -2.21 -12.21 1.68
CA ALA A 337 -2.03 -11.06 0.83
C ALA A 337 -1.09 -11.38 -0.34
N TRP A 338 -1.28 -10.69 -1.46
CA TRP A 338 -0.49 -10.89 -2.66
C TRP A 338 0.97 -10.50 -2.48
N CYS A 339 1.84 -11.19 -3.21
CA CYS A 339 3.27 -10.97 -3.24
C CYS A 339 3.80 -11.05 -4.67
N GLN A 340 4.76 -10.20 -4.97
CA GLN A 340 5.62 -10.30 -6.13
C GLN A 340 6.78 -11.25 -5.79
N GLY A 341 6.85 -12.40 -6.42
CA GLY A 341 7.82 -13.44 -6.08
C GLY A 341 9.23 -13.16 -6.61
N ALA A 342 10.23 -13.69 -5.94
CA ALA A 342 11.63 -13.61 -6.32
C ALA A 342 11.93 -14.22 -7.70
N GLY A 343 11.09 -15.14 -8.17
CA GLY A 343 11.17 -15.73 -9.51
C GLY A 343 10.36 -14.97 -10.57
N GLY A 344 9.84 -13.78 -10.27
CA GLY A 344 9.03 -12.97 -11.19
C GLY A 344 7.56 -13.41 -11.31
N TYR A 345 7.13 -14.38 -10.54
CA TYR A 345 5.73 -14.83 -10.51
C TYR A 345 4.93 -14.18 -9.40
N LEU A 346 3.64 -14.10 -9.61
CA LEU A 346 2.70 -13.64 -8.61
C LEU A 346 2.27 -14.82 -7.73
N TYR A 347 2.29 -14.62 -6.40
CA TYR A 347 1.76 -15.59 -5.45
C TYR A 347 1.15 -14.88 -4.24
N SER A 348 0.53 -15.61 -3.36
CA SER A 348 0.01 -15.08 -2.10
C SER A 348 0.65 -15.77 -0.92
N ASP A 349 0.80 -15.06 0.18
CA ASP A 349 1.38 -15.59 1.41
C ASP A 349 0.63 -15.08 2.63
N GLY A 350 0.65 -15.84 3.72
CA GLY A 350 0.00 -15.48 4.96
C GLY A 350 0.46 -14.12 5.51
N ALA A 351 -0.44 -13.38 6.12
CA ALA A 351 -0.15 -12.07 6.68
C ALA A 351 0.93 -12.12 7.78
N LEU A 352 0.99 -13.24 8.51
CA LEU A 352 2.02 -13.54 9.50
C LEU A 352 3.44 -13.63 8.89
N GLY A 353 3.58 -13.92 7.61
CA GLY A 353 4.88 -14.06 6.95
C GLY A 353 5.66 -12.74 6.92
N ALA A 354 6.87 -12.74 7.49
CA ALA A 354 7.78 -11.59 7.43
C ALA A 354 8.41 -11.48 6.03
N ILE A 355 7.70 -10.83 5.12
CA ILE A 355 8.13 -10.64 3.73
C ILE A 355 8.66 -9.21 3.56
N ARG A 356 9.63 -9.04 2.65
CA ARG A 356 10.20 -7.75 2.31
C ARG A 356 9.17 -6.87 1.58
N PHE A 357 9.44 -5.59 1.51
CA PHE A 357 8.55 -4.61 0.91
C PHE A 357 9.33 -3.56 0.11
N ALA A 358 8.71 -2.97 -0.89
CA ALA A 358 9.21 -1.84 -1.66
C ALA A 358 8.11 -0.78 -1.70
N PRO A 359 8.06 0.13 -0.70
CA PRO A 359 6.93 1.01 -0.50
C PRO A 359 6.89 2.13 -1.52
N VAL A 360 5.71 2.71 -1.67
CA VAL A 360 5.41 3.86 -2.53
C VAL A 360 5.07 5.05 -1.65
N CYS A 361 5.53 6.23 -2.05
CA CYS A 361 5.05 7.52 -1.54
C CYS A 361 4.77 8.47 -2.69
N VAL A 362 4.14 9.61 -2.41
CA VAL A 362 3.79 10.59 -3.45
C VAL A 362 4.29 11.96 -3.06
N ILE A 363 5.13 12.55 -3.92
CA ILE A 363 5.42 13.98 -3.87
C ILE A 363 4.23 14.71 -4.48
N CYS A 364 3.66 15.68 -3.72
CA CYS A 364 2.51 16.47 -4.16
C CYS A 364 2.38 17.80 -3.43
#